data_54f975075370d51f735c64bb00e773fe
#
_entry.id   54f975075370d51f735c64bb00e773fe
#
_cell.length_a   1.000
_cell.length_b   1.000
_cell.length_c   1.000
_cell.angle_alpha   90.00
_cell.angle_beta   90.00
_cell.angle_gamma   90.00
#
_symmetry.space_group_name_H-M   'P 1'
#
loop_
_entity.id
_entity.type
_entity.pdbx_description
1 polymer ?
#
loop_
_entity_poly.entity_id
_entity_poly.type
_entity_poly.pdbx_seq_one_letter_code
_entity_poly.pdbx_strand_id
1 'polypeptide(L)'
;MNNIEIINFSTTPSLVSRYMRELRDVTIQKDPMRFRENLKRIGEIMAYEISKRMDYSQEKVQTPLGFTMCHEISDKIVLATILRAGIPFHQGFLEFFDNAENAFVSAYRRYKEKGDQFDVLVEYMATPRIDGKTVILIDPMLATGSSMELGYRALLKKGTPARLHIASVIASRQAIEYLCNVLPSGITTIWTAAIDPDINSHSYIVPGLGDAGDLSYGVKDDD
;
A
#
# COMPACT_ATOMS: atom_id res chain seq x y z
N MET A 1 -24.95 -0.11 -0.46
CA MET A 1 -23.74 -0.19 -1.29
C MET A 1 -22.55 0.01 -0.36
N ASN A 2 -21.59 -0.90 -0.35
CA ASN A 2 -20.36 -0.73 0.42
C ASN A 2 -19.57 0.42 -0.18
N ASN A 3 -19.54 1.57 0.50
CA ASN A 3 -18.91 2.77 -0.04
C ASN A 3 -17.52 2.94 0.60
N ILE A 4 -16.51 2.27 0.01
CA ILE A 4 -15.10 2.53 0.34
C ILE A 4 -14.69 3.82 -0.37
N GLU A 5 -14.09 4.75 0.37
CA GLU A 5 -13.54 5.98 -0.20
C GLU A 5 -12.28 5.66 -1.03
N ILE A 6 -12.21 6.20 -2.25
CA ILE A 6 -11.08 6.00 -3.16
C ILE A 6 -10.44 7.36 -3.44
N ILE A 7 -9.18 7.51 -3.06
CA ILE A 7 -8.40 8.72 -3.29
C ILE A 7 -7.38 8.43 -4.38
N ASN A 8 -7.61 9.04 -5.55
CA ASN A 8 -6.78 8.90 -6.73
C ASN A 8 -6.01 10.21 -7.00
N PHE A 9 -4.69 10.20 -6.85
CA PHE A 9 -3.85 11.38 -7.03
C PHE A 9 -3.71 11.82 -8.49
N SER A 10 -4.05 10.95 -9.47
CA SER A 10 -4.00 11.35 -10.89
C SER A 10 -5.07 12.35 -11.29
N THR A 11 -6.08 12.59 -10.43
CA THR A 11 -7.16 13.57 -10.71
C THR A 11 -6.66 15.01 -10.71
N THR A 12 -5.53 15.28 -10.07
CA THR A 12 -4.92 16.62 -10.04
C THR A 12 -3.42 16.51 -10.31
N PRO A 13 -2.87 17.25 -11.30
CA PRO A 13 -1.45 17.27 -11.58
C PRO A 13 -0.62 17.71 -10.35
N SER A 14 0.43 16.96 -10.04
CA SER A 14 1.32 17.19 -8.89
C SER A 14 2.69 16.58 -9.13
N LEU A 15 3.57 16.62 -8.11
CA LEU A 15 4.85 15.89 -8.17
C LEU A 15 4.66 14.38 -8.35
N VAL A 16 3.55 13.82 -7.85
CA VAL A 16 3.20 12.40 -8.10
C VAL A 16 3.10 12.13 -9.59
N SER A 17 2.51 13.04 -10.39
CA SER A 17 2.39 12.89 -11.84
C SER A 17 3.78 12.79 -12.52
N ARG A 18 4.77 13.53 -12.02
CA ARG A 18 6.16 13.45 -12.52
C ARG A 18 6.76 12.07 -12.22
N TYR A 19 6.64 11.60 -10.98
CA TYR A 19 7.20 10.29 -10.59
C TYR A 19 6.49 9.13 -11.30
N MET A 20 5.17 9.20 -11.46
CA MET A 20 4.40 8.26 -12.26
C MET A 20 4.86 8.21 -13.72
N ARG A 21 5.13 9.37 -14.34
CA ARG A 21 5.69 9.42 -15.69
C ARG A 21 7.01 8.67 -15.78
N GLU A 22 7.92 8.89 -14.81
CA GLU A 22 9.24 8.23 -14.81
C GLU A 22 9.11 6.70 -14.56
N LEU A 23 8.16 6.27 -13.71
CA LEU A 23 7.88 4.84 -13.47
C LEU A 23 7.28 4.14 -14.71
N ARG A 24 6.55 4.85 -15.56
CA ARG A 24 5.92 4.31 -16.78
C ARG A 24 6.82 4.34 -18.02
N ASP A 25 7.78 5.26 -18.06
CA ASP A 25 8.64 5.47 -19.22
C ASP A 25 9.65 4.33 -19.35
N VAL A 26 9.53 3.52 -20.41
CA VAL A 26 10.36 2.33 -20.67
C VAL A 26 11.86 2.61 -20.80
N THR A 27 12.25 3.87 -20.99
CA THR A 27 13.66 4.27 -21.05
C THR A 27 14.20 4.65 -19.67
N ILE A 28 13.39 5.27 -18.83
CA ILE A 28 13.74 5.76 -17.50
C ILE A 28 13.64 4.65 -16.46
N GLN A 29 12.58 3.83 -16.50
CA GLN A 29 12.30 2.78 -15.51
C GLN A 29 13.35 1.66 -15.46
N LYS A 30 14.23 1.58 -16.48
CA LYS A 30 15.34 0.60 -16.54
C LYS A 30 16.45 0.85 -15.52
N ASP A 31 16.49 2.01 -14.90
CA ASP A 31 17.37 2.30 -13.76
C ASP A 31 16.68 1.85 -12.46
N PRO A 32 17.10 0.71 -11.85
CA PRO A 32 16.41 0.18 -10.67
C PRO A 32 16.51 1.08 -9.45
N MET A 33 17.60 1.86 -9.33
CA MET A 33 17.76 2.82 -8.24
C MET A 33 16.70 3.93 -8.38
N ARG A 34 16.58 4.54 -9.56
CA ARG A 34 15.59 5.58 -9.81
C ARG A 34 14.16 5.05 -9.67
N PHE A 35 13.91 3.81 -10.11
CA PHE A 35 12.61 3.18 -9.97
C PHE A 35 12.22 3.06 -8.49
N ARG A 36 13.11 2.52 -7.65
CA ARG A 36 12.88 2.42 -6.20
C ARG A 36 12.72 3.79 -5.54
N GLU A 37 13.55 4.77 -5.90
CA GLU A 37 13.45 6.12 -5.37
C GLU A 37 12.12 6.81 -5.73
N ASN A 38 11.58 6.58 -6.92
CA ASN A 38 10.29 7.14 -7.30
C ASN A 38 9.13 6.46 -6.56
N LEU A 39 9.20 5.13 -6.32
CA LEU A 39 8.25 4.45 -5.44
C LEU A 39 8.30 5.04 -4.03
N LYS A 40 9.48 5.21 -3.46
CA LYS A 40 9.69 5.83 -2.14
C LYS A 40 9.08 7.22 -2.05
N ARG A 41 9.38 8.11 -3.01
CA ARG A 41 8.85 9.49 -3.07
C ARG A 41 7.34 9.56 -3.14
N ILE A 42 6.70 8.64 -3.89
CA ILE A 42 5.24 8.53 -3.90
C ILE A 42 4.74 8.08 -2.53
N GLY A 43 5.44 7.16 -1.86
CA GLY A 43 5.14 6.72 -0.49
C GLY A 43 5.20 7.87 0.52
N GLU A 44 6.22 8.71 0.45
CA GLU A 44 6.38 9.91 1.30
C GLU A 44 5.19 10.87 1.14
N ILE A 45 4.82 11.20 -0.11
CA ILE A 45 3.68 12.08 -0.38
C ILE A 45 2.37 11.44 0.09
N MET A 46 2.19 10.15 -0.17
CA MET A 46 0.98 9.44 0.24
C MET A 46 0.88 9.34 1.76
N ALA A 47 1.99 9.12 2.47
CA ALA A 47 2.05 9.13 3.93
C ALA A 47 1.58 10.48 4.50
N TYR A 48 2.04 11.60 3.90
CA TYR A 48 1.58 12.93 4.28
C TYR A 48 0.08 13.11 4.06
N GLU A 49 -0.46 12.68 2.93
CA GLU A 49 -1.90 12.77 2.66
C GLU A 49 -2.74 11.89 3.61
N ILE A 50 -2.26 10.68 3.90
CA ILE A 50 -2.91 9.77 4.86
C ILE A 50 -2.88 10.36 6.27
N SER A 51 -1.80 11.03 6.66
CA SER A 51 -1.68 11.63 7.99
C SER A 51 -2.80 12.62 8.30
N LYS A 52 -3.37 13.28 7.29
CA LYS A 52 -4.52 14.20 7.45
C LYS A 52 -5.82 13.50 7.89
N ARG A 53 -5.85 12.16 7.85
CA ARG A 53 -6.99 11.32 8.27
C ARG A 53 -6.73 10.59 9.59
N MET A 54 -5.58 10.85 10.22
CA MET A 54 -5.24 10.31 11.54
C MET A 54 -5.92 11.10 12.67
N ASP A 55 -6.01 10.48 13.83
CA ASP A 55 -6.43 11.16 15.04
C ASP A 55 -5.23 11.89 15.66
N TYR A 56 -5.50 13.05 16.23
CA TYR A 56 -4.50 13.91 16.87
C TYR A 56 -4.90 14.25 18.31
N SER A 57 -3.95 14.18 19.21
CA SER A 57 -4.02 14.76 20.57
C SER A 57 -3.33 16.12 20.61
N GLN A 58 -3.70 16.93 21.60
CA GLN A 58 -2.96 18.16 21.90
C GLN A 58 -1.97 17.91 23.03
N GLU A 59 -0.71 18.25 22.80
CA GLU A 59 0.35 18.14 23.78
C GLU A 59 0.99 19.49 24.08
N LYS A 60 1.28 19.72 25.37
CA LYS A 60 1.99 20.92 25.83
C LYS A 60 3.49 20.73 25.63
N VAL A 61 4.06 21.53 24.76
CA VAL A 61 5.50 21.49 24.44
C VAL A 61 6.24 22.65 25.01
N GLN A 62 7.36 22.39 25.70
CA GLN A 62 8.31 23.41 26.15
C GLN A 62 9.15 23.86 24.97
N THR A 63 9.11 25.17 24.69
CA THR A 63 10.01 25.81 23.72
C THR A 63 11.13 26.55 24.47
N PRO A 64 12.18 27.04 23.81
CA PRO A 64 13.21 27.86 24.46
C PRO A 64 12.69 29.13 25.14
N LEU A 65 11.54 29.67 24.72
CA LEU A 65 10.99 30.94 25.16
C LEU A 65 9.67 30.80 25.92
N GLY A 66 9.12 29.60 26.09
CA GLY A 66 7.85 29.41 26.80
C GLY A 66 7.21 28.04 26.48
N PHE A 67 5.86 27.99 26.57
CA PHE A 67 5.07 26.80 26.28
C PHE A 67 4.13 27.06 25.12
N THR A 68 3.88 26.04 24.31
CA THR A 68 2.82 26.04 23.28
C THR A 68 2.08 24.74 23.28
N MET A 69 0.90 24.70 22.63
CA MET A 69 0.16 23.48 22.36
C MET A 69 0.45 23.03 20.93
N CYS A 70 0.86 21.78 20.77
CA CYS A 70 1.11 21.15 19.47
C CYS A 70 0.18 19.96 19.28
N HIS A 71 -0.09 19.63 18.00
CA HIS A 71 -0.81 18.41 17.64
C HIS A 71 0.18 17.27 17.43
N GLU A 72 -0.09 16.12 18.03
CA GLU A 72 0.68 14.88 17.88
C GLU A 72 -0.25 13.76 17.41
N ILE A 73 0.23 12.89 16.52
CA ILE A 73 -0.54 11.73 16.06
C ILE A 73 -0.77 10.78 17.23
N SER A 74 -2.04 10.49 17.53
CA SER A 74 -2.44 9.57 18.61
C SER A 74 -2.72 8.15 18.13
N ASP A 75 -2.83 7.94 16.82
CA ASP A 75 -2.99 6.62 16.23
C ASP A 75 -1.77 5.72 16.49
N LYS A 76 -2.04 4.45 16.82
CA LYS A 76 -1.02 3.40 16.78
C LYS A 76 -0.99 2.84 15.36
N ILE A 77 0.09 3.10 14.64
CA ILE A 77 0.22 2.81 13.22
C ILE A 77 1.00 1.51 13.01
N VAL A 78 0.50 0.66 12.11
CA VAL A 78 1.21 -0.51 11.57
C VAL A 78 1.35 -0.32 10.06
N LEU A 79 2.58 -0.26 9.57
CA LEU A 79 2.92 -0.28 8.16
C LEU A 79 3.10 -1.74 7.73
N ALA A 80 2.21 -2.26 6.91
CA ALA A 80 2.26 -3.62 6.42
C ALA A 80 2.58 -3.63 4.92
N THR A 81 3.62 -4.35 4.50
CA THR A 81 4.01 -4.40 3.09
C THR A 81 3.95 -5.80 2.52
N ILE A 82 3.51 -5.90 1.26
CA ILE A 82 3.55 -7.15 0.49
C ILE A 82 4.89 -7.22 -0.23
N LEU A 83 5.63 -8.31 0.04
CA LEU A 83 6.94 -8.56 -0.56
C LEU A 83 6.77 -9.03 -2.01
N ARG A 84 7.74 -8.73 -2.89
CA ARG A 84 9.00 -7.97 -2.80
C ARG A 84 8.80 -6.49 -3.17
N ALA A 85 7.92 -6.19 -4.14
CA ALA A 85 7.75 -4.88 -4.78
C ALA A 85 7.37 -3.76 -3.78
N GLY A 86 6.69 -4.11 -2.69
CA GLY A 86 6.26 -3.16 -1.68
C GLY A 86 7.37 -2.48 -0.88
N ILE A 87 8.59 -3.07 -0.81
CA ILE A 87 9.66 -2.57 0.07
C ILE A 87 10.04 -1.10 -0.18
N PRO A 88 10.32 -0.64 -1.40
CA PRO A 88 10.71 0.75 -1.61
C PRO A 88 9.57 1.73 -1.32
N PHE A 89 8.34 1.34 -1.63
CA PHE A 89 7.16 2.15 -1.37
C PHE A 89 6.88 2.25 0.15
N HIS A 90 6.98 1.14 0.86
CA HIS A 90 6.92 1.09 2.32
C HIS A 90 7.98 1.98 2.99
N GLN A 91 9.21 2.02 2.47
CA GLN A 91 10.26 2.88 2.99
C GLN A 91 9.84 4.35 3.01
N GLY A 92 9.11 4.81 1.98
CA GLY A 92 8.57 6.17 1.95
C GLY A 92 7.60 6.48 3.09
N PHE A 93 6.75 5.52 3.45
CA PHE A 93 5.86 5.66 4.61
C PHE A 93 6.63 5.66 5.93
N LEU A 94 7.65 4.82 6.05
CA LEU A 94 8.45 4.71 7.26
C LEU A 94 9.28 5.98 7.54
N GLU A 95 9.68 6.73 6.51
CA GLU A 95 10.35 8.02 6.65
C GLU A 95 9.45 9.11 7.27
N PHE A 96 8.12 8.94 7.21
CA PHE A 96 7.13 9.88 7.73
C PHE A 96 6.47 9.37 9.02
N PHE A 97 6.30 8.07 9.16
CA PHE A 97 5.76 7.42 10.36
C PHE A 97 6.87 6.64 11.05
N ASP A 98 7.91 7.34 11.49
CA ASP A 98 9.16 6.78 12.03
C ASP A 98 8.97 5.90 13.28
N ASN A 99 7.90 6.13 14.05
CA ASN A 99 7.52 5.33 15.22
C ASN A 99 6.54 4.19 14.90
N ALA A 100 6.17 3.98 13.63
CA ALA A 100 5.23 2.93 13.27
C ALA A 100 5.81 1.52 13.47
N GLU A 101 4.99 0.60 13.91
CA GLU A 101 5.31 -0.82 13.89
C GLU A 101 5.26 -1.35 12.46
N ASN A 102 6.08 -2.35 12.13
CA ASN A 102 6.20 -2.83 10.76
C ASN A 102 5.75 -4.28 10.62
N ALA A 103 5.08 -4.60 9.52
CA ALA A 103 4.67 -5.93 9.13
C ALA A 103 5.13 -6.24 7.70
N PHE A 104 5.64 -7.46 7.50
CA PHE A 104 6.08 -7.96 6.21
C PHE A 104 5.33 -9.24 5.90
N VAL A 105 4.69 -9.29 4.72
CA VAL A 105 3.82 -10.39 4.32
C VAL A 105 4.23 -10.91 2.95
N SER A 106 4.45 -12.22 2.84
CA SER A 106 4.46 -12.96 1.58
C SER A 106 3.37 -14.02 1.65
N ALA A 107 2.34 -13.90 0.82
CA ALA A 107 1.22 -14.82 0.80
C ALA A 107 0.76 -15.10 -0.63
N TYR A 108 0.38 -16.34 -0.90
CA TYR A 108 -0.18 -16.75 -2.18
C TYR A 108 -1.35 -17.73 -2.02
N ARG A 109 -2.12 -17.92 -3.09
CA ARG A 109 -3.22 -18.89 -3.13
C ARG A 109 -2.70 -20.27 -3.44
N ARG A 110 -3.04 -21.24 -2.60
CA ARG A 110 -2.86 -22.66 -2.88
C ARG A 110 -4.23 -23.27 -3.18
N TYR A 111 -4.48 -23.64 -4.41
CA TYR A 111 -5.71 -24.33 -4.80
C TYR A 111 -5.75 -25.75 -4.25
N LYS A 112 -6.92 -26.18 -3.75
CA LYS A 112 -7.14 -27.58 -3.35
C LYS A 112 -7.34 -28.43 -4.59
N GLU A 113 -6.92 -29.69 -4.54
CA GLU A 113 -7.00 -30.64 -5.69
C GLU A 113 -8.41 -30.87 -6.22
N LYS A 114 -9.46 -30.47 -5.52
CA LYS A 114 -10.86 -30.56 -5.94
C LYS A 114 -11.61 -29.27 -5.66
N GLY A 115 -11.93 -28.51 -6.72
CA GLY A 115 -12.84 -27.36 -6.72
C GLY A 115 -12.16 -25.98 -6.65
N ASP A 116 -12.99 -24.94 -6.70
CA ASP A 116 -12.55 -23.52 -6.66
C ASP A 116 -12.12 -23.05 -5.24
N GLN A 117 -12.03 -23.98 -4.29
CA GLN A 117 -11.59 -23.66 -2.94
C GLN A 117 -10.07 -23.55 -2.88
N PHE A 118 -9.58 -22.48 -2.28
CA PHE A 118 -8.16 -22.26 -2.03
C PHE A 118 -7.90 -21.96 -0.55
N ASP A 119 -6.71 -22.34 -0.09
CA ASP A 119 -6.17 -21.90 1.18
C ASP A 119 -5.22 -20.72 0.94
N VAL A 120 -5.24 -19.73 1.83
CA VAL A 120 -4.23 -18.68 1.86
C VAL A 120 -2.99 -19.27 2.49
N LEU A 121 -2.00 -19.56 1.67
CA LEU A 121 -0.70 -19.97 2.15
C LEU A 121 0.14 -18.72 2.42
N VAL A 122 0.55 -18.56 3.66
CA VAL A 122 1.47 -17.52 4.09
C VAL A 122 2.86 -18.16 4.16
N GLU A 123 3.74 -17.80 3.23
CA GLU A 123 5.13 -18.28 3.24
C GLU A 123 5.94 -17.61 4.34
N TYR A 124 5.74 -16.30 4.48
CA TYR A 124 6.43 -15.52 5.49
C TYR A 124 5.51 -14.43 6.01
N MET A 125 5.46 -14.28 7.33
CA MET A 125 4.76 -13.18 7.97
C MET A 125 5.48 -12.81 9.27
N ALA A 126 6.05 -11.61 9.31
CA ALA A 126 6.50 -10.96 10.55
C ALA A 126 5.60 -9.76 10.79
N THR A 127 4.82 -9.77 11.87
CA THR A 127 3.84 -8.72 12.14
C THR A 127 3.59 -8.57 13.64
N PRO A 128 3.41 -7.34 14.14
CA PRO A 128 2.88 -7.10 15.48
C PRO A 128 1.40 -7.49 15.56
N ARG A 129 0.79 -7.36 16.75
CA ARG A 129 -0.67 -7.34 16.89
C ARG A 129 -1.24 -6.08 16.27
N ILE A 130 -2.39 -6.22 15.61
CA ILE A 130 -3.05 -5.10 14.90
C ILE A 130 -4.39 -4.68 15.53
N ASP A 131 -4.79 -5.31 16.66
CA ASP A 131 -6.06 -4.99 17.32
C ASP A 131 -6.17 -3.51 17.66
N GLY A 132 -7.23 -2.88 17.15
CA GLY A 132 -7.56 -1.48 17.41
C GLY A 132 -6.57 -0.47 16.83
N LYS A 133 -5.62 -0.90 15.99
CA LYS A 133 -4.62 -0.03 15.37
C LYS A 133 -5.05 0.44 13.98
N THR A 134 -4.44 1.49 13.51
CA THR A 134 -4.51 1.94 12.11
C THR A 134 -3.48 1.17 11.30
N VAL A 135 -3.94 0.39 10.32
CA VAL A 135 -3.09 -0.39 9.43
C VAL A 135 -3.01 0.29 8.07
N ILE A 136 -1.80 0.52 7.57
CA ILE A 136 -1.54 0.92 6.18
C ILE A 136 -0.96 -0.31 5.47
N LEU A 137 -1.75 -0.93 4.59
CA LEU A 137 -1.34 -2.10 3.82
C LEU A 137 -0.86 -1.65 2.43
N ILE A 138 0.39 -1.96 2.13
CA ILE A 138 1.19 -1.34 1.08
C ILE A 138 1.58 -2.36 0.02
N ASP A 139 1.18 -2.13 -1.23
CA ASP A 139 1.65 -2.84 -2.42
C ASP A 139 1.63 -1.85 -3.60
N PRO A 140 2.72 -1.65 -4.34
CA PRO A 140 2.75 -0.69 -5.45
C PRO A 140 1.78 -1.02 -6.59
N MET A 141 1.34 -2.27 -6.72
CA MET A 141 0.52 -2.71 -7.86
C MET A 141 -0.75 -3.46 -7.43
N LEU A 142 -1.90 -2.86 -7.70
CA LEU A 142 -3.19 -3.51 -7.56
C LEU A 142 -3.70 -3.97 -8.93
N ALA A 143 -3.22 -5.12 -9.42
CA ALA A 143 -3.63 -5.66 -10.72
C ALA A 143 -5.01 -6.34 -10.64
N THR A 144 -5.14 -7.42 -9.88
CA THR A 144 -6.41 -8.11 -9.61
C THR A 144 -6.99 -7.79 -8.22
N GLY A 145 -6.19 -7.21 -7.33
CA GLY A 145 -6.52 -7.01 -5.92
C GLY A 145 -6.34 -8.24 -5.03
N SER A 146 -6.04 -9.42 -5.62
CA SER A 146 -5.95 -10.68 -4.89
C SER A 146 -4.86 -10.69 -3.81
N SER A 147 -3.64 -10.21 -4.14
CA SER A 147 -2.53 -10.16 -3.18
C SER A 147 -2.86 -9.26 -1.99
N MET A 148 -3.54 -8.13 -2.26
CA MET A 148 -3.97 -7.20 -1.21
C MET A 148 -5.01 -7.85 -0.28
N GLU A 149 -6.01 -8.54 -0.82
CA GLU A 149 -6.96 -9.31 -0.02
C GLU A 149 -6.27 -10.39 0.81
N LEU A 150 -5.34 -11.16 0.21
CA LEU A 150 -4.59 -12.20 0.90
C LEU A 150 -3.74 -11.63 2.03
N GLY A 151 -3.05 -10.51 1.79
CA GLY A 151 -2.28 -9.77 2.80
C GLY A 151 -3.17 -9.34 3.96
N TYR A 152 -4.32 -8.74 3.67
CA TYR A 152 -5.29 -8.35 4.69
C TYR A 152 -5.80 -9.56 5.51
N ARG A 153 -6.21 -10.65 4.85
CA ARG A 153 -6.65 -11.89 5.52
C ARG A 153 -5.56 -12.51 6.39
N ALA A 154 -4.30 -12.44 5.95
CA ALA A 154 -3.17 -12.90 6.75
C ALA A 154 -3.01 -12.07 8.03
N LEU A 155 -3.09 -10.73 7.91
CA LEU A 155 -3.00 -9.81 9.05
C LEU A 155 -4.13 -10.01 10.07
N LEU A 156 -5.36 -10.35 9.63
CA LEU A 156 -6.50 -10.63 10.52
C LEU A 156 -6.24 -11.77 11.53
N LYS A 157 -5.27 -12.65 11.26
CA LYS A 157 -4.82 -13.66 12.26
C LYS A 157 -4.13 -13.03 13.48
N LYS A 158 -3.78 -11.75 13.42
CA LYS A 158 -3.11 -10.97 14.48
C LYS A 158 -3.98 -9.90 15.11
N GLY A 159 -5.28 -9.90 14.79
CA GLY A 159 -6.28 -9.00 15.35
C GLY A 159 -7.12 -8.29 14.31
N THR A 160 -7.97 -7.36 14.76
CA THR A 160 -8.84 -6.57 13.89
C THR A 160 -8.41 -5.10 13.95
N PRO A 161 -8.05 -4.47 12.81
CA PRO A 161 -7.67 -3.07 12.81
C PRO A 161 -8.89 -2.15 13.05
N ALA A 162 -8.67 -1.00 13.68
CA ALA A 162 -9.67 0.06 13.79
C ALA A 162 -9.86 0.81 12.46
N ARG A 163 -8.76 1.00 11.71
CA ARG A 163 -8.74 1.63 10.36
C ARG A 163 -7.83 0.84 9.45
N LEU A 164 -8.20 0.82 8.17
CA LEU A 164 -7.43 0.18 7.10
C LEU A 164 -7.24 1.15 5.95
N HIS A 165 -6.00 1.52 5.68
CA HIS A 165 -5.61 2.24 4.48
C HIS A 165 -4.92 1.27 3.52
N ILE A 166 -5.46 1.13 2.32
CA ILE A 166 -4.81 0.41 1.23
C ILE A 166 -4.03 1.43 0.42
N ALA A 167 -2.73 1.21 0.27
CA ALA A 167 -1.85 2.13 -0.45
C ALA A 167 -1.24 1.46 -1.67
N SER A 168 -1.42 2.05 -2.85
CA SER A 168 -0.82 1.57 -4.10
C SER A 168 -0.29 2.70 -4.97
N VAL A 169 0.68 2.39 -5.82
CA VAL A 169 1.18 3.34 -6.83
C VAL A 169 0.28 3.30 -8.07
N ILE A 170 -0.15 2.10 -8.45
CA ILE A 170 -1.03 1.92 -9.60
C ILE A 170 -2.06 0.83 -9.33
N ALA A 171 -3.29 1.08 -9.74
CA ALA A 171 -4.40 0.13 -9.62
C ALA A 171 -5.10 -0.06 -10.98
N SER A 172 -5.62 -1.25 -11.24
CA SER A 172 -6.61 -1.46 -12.28
C SER A 172 -8.00 -1.09 -11.77
N ARG A 173 -8.91 -0.71 -12.65
CA ARG A 173 -10.32 -0.50 -12.30
C ARG A 173 -10.92 -1.77 -11.70
N GLN A 174 -10.61 -2.94 -12.27
CA GLN A 174 -11.08 -4.24 -11.79
C GLN A 174 -10.62 -4.52 -10.35
N ALA A 175 -9.36 -4.20 -9.99
CA ALA A 175 -8.87 -4.39 -8.63
C ALA A 175 -9.59 -3.49 -7.63
N ILE A 176 -9.87 -2.24 -7.98
CA ILE A 176 -10.64 -1.32 -7.14
C ILE A 176 -12.04 -1.87 -6.89
N GLU A 177 -12.75 -2.28 -7.95
CA GLU A 177 -14.09 -2.87 -7.83
C GLU A 177 -14.08 -4.15 -6.97
N TYR A 178 -13.09 -5.02 -7.18
CA TYR A 178 -12.92 -6.23 -6.39
C TYR A 178 -12.71 -5.92 -4.90
N LEU A 179 -11.76 -5.03 -4.57
CA LEU A 179 -11.46 -4.68 -3.18
C LEU A 179 -12.63 -3.99 -2.48
N CYS A 180 -13.41 -3.18 -3.20
CA CYS A 180 -14.63 -2.58 -2.66
C CYS A 180 -15.69 -3.64 -2.26
N ASN A 181 -15.67 -4.82 -2.86
CA ASN A 181 -16.60 -5.90 -2.53
C ASN A 181 -16.12 -6.80 -1.39
N VAL A 182 -14.79 -6.95 -1.21
CA VAL A 182 -14.23 -7.94 -0.27
C VAL A 182 -13.68 -7.32 1.02
N LEU A 183 -13.36 -6.01 1.03
CA LEU A 183 -12.85 -5.34 2.21
C LEU A 183 -13.97 -4.70 3.05
N PRO A 184 -13.78 -4.53 4.37
CA PRO A 184 -14.75 -3.90 5.26
C PRO A 184 -14.89 -2.41 4.96
N SER A 185 -16.04 -1.97 4.41
CA SER A 185 -16.26 -0.59 3.96
C SER A 185 -16.22 0.46 5.07
N GLY A 186 -16.59 0.07 6.31
CA GLY A 186 -16.69 1.03 7.43
C GLY A 186 -15.36 1.56 7.95
N ILE A 187 -14.25 0.88 7.62
CA ILE A 187 -12.92 1.21 8.15
C ILE A 187 -11.86 1.38 7.05
N THR A 188 -12.22 1.13 5.78
CA THR A 188 -11.25 1.08 4.66
C THR A 188 -11.28 2.34 3.83
N THR A 189 -10.08 2.84 3.48
CA THR A 189 -9.85 3.85 2.43
C THR A 189 -8.78 3.34 1.48
N ILE A 190 -9.00 3.46 0.16
CA ILE A 190 -8.04 3.08 -0.88
C ILE A 190 -7.35 4.34 -1.43
N TRP A 191 -6.02 4.33 -1.44
CA TRP A 191 -5.17 5.39 -1.93
C TRP A 191 -4.35 4.87 -3.11
N THR A 192 -4.37 5.60 -4.22
CA THR A 192 -3.58 5.22 -5.39
C THR A 192 -3.05 6.44 -6.15
N ALA A 193 -1.85 6.33 -6.70
CA ALA A 193 -1.30 7.41 -7.52
C ALA A 193 -1.93 7.44 -8.92
N ALA A 194 -2.39 6.29 -9.44
CA ALA A 194 -3.13 6.22 -10.71
C ALA A 194 -4.07 5.02 -10.77
N ILE A 195 -5.16 5.16 -11.54
CA ILE A 195 -6.07 4.05 -11.89
C ILE A 195 -6.04 3.87 -13.40
N ASP A 196 -5.67 2.67 -13.85
CA ASP A 196 -5.65 2.29 -15.25
C ASP A 196 -6.89 1.46 -15.62
N PRO A 197 -7.33 1.49 -16.90
CA PRO A 197 -8.61 0.90 -17.30
C PRO A 197 -8.65 -0.62 -17.22
N ASP A 198 -7.54 -1.30 -17.59
CA ASP A 198 -7.57 -2.73 -17.91
C ASP A 198 -6.42 -3.51 -17.28
N ILE A 199 -6.55 -4.85 -17.35
CA ILE A 199 -5.46 -5.82 -17.18
C ILE A 199 -5.41 -6.74 -18.40
N ASN A 200 -4.21 -7.22 -18.76
CA ASN A 200 -4.07 -8.19 -19.84
C ASN A 200 -4.29 -9.65 -19.36
N SER A 201 -4.19 -10.62 -20.28
CA SER A 201 -4.35 -12.06 -19.99
C SER A 201 -3.34 -12.63 -18.99
N HIS A 202 -2.23 -11.95 -18.76
CA HIS A 202 -1.20 -12.30 -17.76
C HIS A 202 -1.35 -11.53 -16.46
N SER A 203 -2.50 -10.86 -16.24
CA SER A 203 -2.80 -10.05 -15.06
C SER A 203 -1.88 -8.83 -14.87
N TYR A 204 -1.26 -8.31 -15.92
CA TYR A 204 -0.55 -7.03 -15.88
C TYR A 204 -1.51 -5.87 -16.14
N ILE A 205 -1.34 -4.79 -15.40
CA ILE A 205 -2.10 -3.55 -15.58
C ILE A 205 -1.72 -2.91 -16.93
N VAL A 206 -2.73 -2.45 -17.70
CA VAL A 206 -2.55 -1.82 -19.01
C VAL A 206 -3.16 -0.41 -19.01
N PRO A 207 -2.40 0.63 -19.39
CA PRO A 207 -1.03 0.65 -19.90
C PRO A 207 0.04 0.30 -18.86
N GLY A 208 -0.23 0.45 -17.55
CA GLY A 208 0.63 -0.04 -16.49
C GLY A 208 2.01 0.61 -16.39
N LEU A 209 2.91 -0.12 -15.75
CA LEU A 209 4.33 0.23 -15.61
C LEU A 209 5.26 -1.02 -15.71
N GLY A 210 4.72 -2.20 -16.02
CA GLY A 210 5.46 -3.47 -16.03
C GLY A 210 5.42 -4.19 -14.69
N ASP A 211 6.40 -5.05 -14.40
CA ASP A 211 6.55 -5.73 -13.11
C ASP A 211 7.40 -4.91 -12.15
N ALA A 212 6.76 -4.38 -11.09
CA ALA A 212 7.46 -3.53 -10.13
C ALA A 212 8.50 -4.28 -9.29
N GLY A 213 8.31 -5.58 -9.07
CA GLY A 213 9.29 -6.43 -8.36
C GLY A 213 10.56 -6.60 -9.18
N ASP A 214 10.40 -6.95 -10.44
CA ASP A 214 11.51 -7.18 -11.36
C ASP A 214 12.26 -5.88 -11.69
N LEU A 215 11.54 -4.78 -11.90
CA LEU A 215 12.14 -3.45 -12.10
C LEU A 215 12.89 -2.96 -10.86
N SER A 216 12.46 -3.35 -9.67
CA SER A 216 13.11 -2.96 -8.41
C SER A 216 14.32 -3.83 -8.07
N TYR A 217 14.26 -5.15 -8.32
CA TYR A 217 15.18 -6.13 -7.72
C TYR A 217 15.73 -7.17 -8.69
N GLY A 218 15.40 -7.08 -9.97
CA GLY A 218 15.77 -8.07 -10.98
C GLY A 218 14.73 -9.17 -11.13
N VAL A 219 14.79 -9.81 -12.30
CA VAL A 219 13.85 -10.88 -12.70
C VAL A 219 13.92 -12.05 -11.71
N LYS A 220 12.76 -12.57 -11.31
CA LYS A 220 12.69 -13.82 -10.54
C LYS A 220 13.03 -15.00 -11.45
N ASP A 221 13.67 -15.99 -10.89
CA ASP A 221 13.72 -17.35 -11.44
C ASP A 221 12.51 -18.07 -10.85
N ASP A 222 11.46 -18.18 -11.65
CA ASP A 222 10.26 -18.94 -11.27
C ASP A 222 10.45 -20.38 -11.78
N ASP A 223 11.26 -21.21 -11.08
CA ASP A 223 11.36 -22.66 -11.28
C ASP A 223 10.14 -23.44 -10.76
#